data_7998a2b3c0530bba485e4a2b8491a797
#
_entry.id   7998a2b3c0530bba485e4a2b8491a797
#
_cell.length_a   1.000
_cell.length_b   1.000
_cell.length_c   1.000
_cell.angle_alpha   90.00
_cell.angle_beta   90.00
_cell.angle_gamma   90.00
#
_symmetry.space_group_name_H-M   'P 1'
#
loop_
_entity.id
_entity.type
_entity.pdbx_description
1 polymer ?
#
loop_
_entity_poly.entity_id
_entity_poly.type
_entity_poly.pdbx_seq_one_letter_code
_entity_poly.pdbx_strand_id
1 'polypeptide(L)'
;MGAITSSPPGLAGAFLGKLRALGSPFAAESDRLVERLRSGQAGTGAPEPGTTMPGFVLPDRAGRLVTLDRMLDTGPVVISFNRGHWCPFCWIELETLAAAQPEFARRSASIVS
;
A
#
# COMPACT_ATOMS: atom_id res chain seq x y z
N MET A 1 20.46 12.67 4.98
CA MET A 1 19.04 12.74 5.38
C MET A 1 18.31 13.58 4.35
N GLY A 2 17.75 12.96 3.34
CA GLY A 2 16.93 13.65 2.35
C GLY A 2 15.60 14.04 2.99
N ALA A 3 15.29 15.35 2.97
CA ALA A 3 13.95 15.82 3.30
C ALA A 3 12.95 15.08 2.40
N ILE A 4 11.99 14.39 3.01
CA ILE A 4 10.81 13.91 2.30
C ILE A 4 10.09 15.20 1.87
N THR A 5 10.39 15.65 0.65
CA THR A 5 9.58 16.69 0.02
C THR A 5 8.16 16.15 0.01
N SER A 6 7.23 16.86 0.64
CA SER A 6 5.83 16.52 0.66
C SER A 6 5.35 16.38 -0.79
N SER A 7 5.27 15.14 -1.26
CA SER A 7 4.58 14.84 -2.52
C SER A 7 3.16 15.40 -2.43
N PRO A 8 2.59 15.91 -3.52
CA PRO A 8 1.19 16.30 -3.52
C PRO A 8 0.35 15.12 -3.02
N PRO A 9 -0.77 15.37 -2.33
CA PRO A 9 -1.59 14.30 -1.81
C PRO A 9 -1.95 13.35 -2.96
N GLY A 10 -1.62 12.07 -2.81
CA GLY A 10 -2.02 11.05 -3.78
C GLY A 10 -3.54 10.97 -3.91
N LEU A 11 -4.04 10.14 -4.82
CA LEU A 11 -5.48 9.98 -5.07
C LEU A 11 -6.28 9.67 -3.78
N ALA A 12 -5.73 8.88 -2.88
CA ALA A 12 -6.34 8.59 -1.58
C ALA A 12 -6.48 9.85 -0.70
N GLY A 13 -5.45 10.70 -0.67
CA GLY A 13 -5.49 11.97 0.06
C GLY A 13 -6.49 12.96 -0.55
N ALA A 14 -6.56 13.03 -1.88
CA ALA A 14 -7.54 13.84 -2.59
C ALA A 14 -8.98 13.36 -2.31
N PHE A 15 -9.21 12.05 -2.30
CA PHE A 15 -10.50 11.44 -1.94
C PHE A 15 -10.93 11.83 -0.52
N LEU A 16 -10.04 11.66 0.46
CA LEU A 16 -10.32 12.02 1.84
C LEU A 16 -10.58 13.52 2.00
N GLY A 17 -9.85 14.37 1.27
CA GLY A 17 -10.08 15.82 1.23
C GLY A 17 -11.48 16.20 0.74
N LYS A 18 -11.97 15.54 -0.30
CA LYS A 18 -13.35 15.71 -0.79
C LYS A 18 -14.38 15.29 0.26
N LEU A 19 -14.17 14.17 0.93
CA LEU A 19 -15.08 13.72 1.99
C LEU A 19 -15.13 14.69 3.17
N ARG A 20 -14.00 15.27 3.56
CA ARG A 20 -13.94 16.32 4.59
C ARG A 20 -14.73 17.56 4.17
N ALA A 21 -14.54 18.02 2.93
CA ALA A 21 -15.26 19.18 2.39
C ALA A 21 -16.78 18.98 2.37
N LEU A 22 -17.23 17.72 2.22
CA LEU A 22 -18.65 17.36 2.26
C LEU A 22 -19.18 17.08 3.67
N GLY A 23 -18.35 17.23 4.71
CA GLY A 23 -18.73 16.93 6.09
C GLY A 23 -19.03 15.46 6.36
N SER A 24 -18.41 14.56 5.61
CA SER A 24 -18.67 13.12 5.72
C SER A 24 -18.23 12.56 7.08
N PRO A 25 -19.11 11.82 7.79
CA PRO A 25 -18.72 11.11 9.01
C PRO A 25 -17.56 10.11 8.79
N PHE A 26 -17.45 9.54 7.61
CA PHE A 26 -16.36 8.65 7.25
C PHE A 26 -14.98 9.33 7.36
N ALA A 27 -14.88 10.60 6.96
CA ALA A 27 -13.62 11.34 7.07
C ALA A 27 -13.22 11.54 8.53
N ALA A 28 -14.17 11.89 9.40
CA ALA A 28 -13.92 12.06 10.82
C ALA A 28 -13.48 10.74 11.49
N GLU A 29 -14.11 9.64 11.15
CA GLU A 29 -13.73 8.32 11.67
C GLU A 29 -12.35 7.87 11.17
N SER A 30 -12.02 8.19 9.92
CA SER A 30 -10.67 7.93 9.37
C SER A 30 -9.61 8.71 10.14
N ASP A 31 -9.86 9.98 10.45
CA ASP A 31 -8.94 10.82 11.22
C ASP A 31 -8.76 10.28 12.65
N ARG A 32 -9.84 9.85 13.31
CA ARG A 32 -9.78 9.20 14.63
C ARG A 32 -8.98 7.89 14.60
N LEU A 33 -9.17 7.09 13.55
CA LEU A 33 -8.40 5.86 13.39
C LEU A 33 -6.91 6.16 13.25
N VAL A 34 -6.53 7.11 12.39
CA VAL A 34 -5.13 7.50 12.20
C VAL A 34 -4.52 7.98 13.50
N GLU A 35 -5.24 8.79 14.27
CA GLU A 35 -4.73 9.28 15.57
C GLU A 35 -4.55 8.15 16.59
N ARG A 36 -5.46 7.20 16.66
CA ARG A 36 -5.29 5.99 17.51
C ARG A 36 -4.09 5.15 17.09
N LEU A 37 -3.87 4.99 15.78
CA LEU A 37 -2.72 4.23 15.28
C LEU A 37 -1.40 4.94 15.61
N ARG A 38 -1.35 6.27 15.49
CA ARG A 38 -0.17 7.06 15.86
C ARG A 38 0.13 6.99 17.36
N SER A 39 -0.86 7.25 18.20
CA SER A 39 -0.69 7.21 19.65
C SER A 39 -0.37 5.80 20.17
N GLY A 40 -0.87 4.76 19.51
CA GLY A 40 -0.55 3.37 19.79
C GLY A 40 0.77 2.89 19.17
N GLN A 41 1.53 3.78 18.50
CA GLN A 41 2.79 3.44 17.80
C GLN A 41 2.63 2.26 16.83
N ALA A 42 1.50 2.21 16.12
CA ALA A 42 1.26 1.16 15.12
C ALA A 42 2.35 1.18 14.05
N GLY A 43 2.85 0.00 13.71
CA GLY A 43 3.88 -0.16 12.68
C GLY A 43 5.32 -0.10 13.19
N THR A 44 5.57 0.03 14.50
CA THR A 44 6.94 0.05 15.05
C THR A 44 7.74 -1.23 14.79
N GLY A 45 7.06 -2.34 14.50
CA GLY A 45 7.70 -3.60 14.11
C GLY A 45 7.83 -3.81 12.60
N ALA A 46 7.44 -2.83 11.78
CA ALA A 46 7.57 -2.94 10.33
C ALA A 46 9.04 -2.86 9.90
N PRO A 47 9.45 -3.57 8.84
CA PRO A 47 10.79 -3.44 8.28
C PRO A 47 11.10 -2.01 7.87
N GLU A 48 12.26 -1.52 8.27
CA GLU A 48 12.72 -0.18 7.87
C GLU A 48 13.34 -0.21 6.47
N PRO A 49 13.32 0.93 5.73
CA PRO A 49 14.02 1.05 4.47
C PRO A 49 15.50 0.65 4.60
N GLY A 50 15.98 -0.17 3.66
CA GLY A 50 17.34 -0.69 3.67
C GLY A 50 17.51 -2.01 4.43
N THR A 51 16.47 -2.50 5.10
CA THR A 51 16.49 -3.82 5.75
C THR A 51 15.92 -4.90 4.82
N THR A 52 16.29 -6.14 5.08
CA THR A 52 15.77 -7.28 4.32
C THR A 52 14.32 -7.55 4.70
N MET A 53 13.44 -7.57 3.72
CA MET A 53 12.05 -8.00 3.91
C MET A 53 12.00 -9.48 4.29
N PRO A 54 11.28 -9.87 5.36
CA PRO A 54 11.04 -11.29 5.65
C PRO A 54 10.37 -12.00 4.48
N GLY A 55 10.84 -13.22 4.19
CA GLY A 55 10.22 -14.06 3.14
C GLY A 55 8.81 -14.48 3.51
N PHE A 56 8.02 -14.82 2.49
CA PHE A 56 6.69 -15.39 2.68
C PHE A 56 6.43 -16.51 1.68
N VAL A 57 5.51 -17.38 2.04
CA VAL A 57 4.87 -18.37 1.17
C VAL A 57 3.37 -18.25 1.42
N LEU A 58 2.62 -17.75 0.44
CA LEU A 58 1.19 -17.50 0.55
C LEU A 58 0.45 -18.04 -0.67
N PRO A 59 -0.79 -18.53 -0.51
CA PRO A 59 -1.61 -18.92 -1.64
C PRO A 59 -2.14 -17.69 -2.39
N ASP A 60 -2.15 -17.76 -3.71
CA ASP A 60 -2.87 -16.81 -4.54
C ASP A 60 -4.39 -17.14 -4.54
N ARG A 61 -5.18 -16.32 -5.25
CA ARG A 61 -6.63 -16.52 -5.37
C ARG A 61 -7.04 -17.87 -6.00
N ALA A 62 -6.11 -18.55 -6.67
CA ALA A 62 -6.31 -19.88 -7.26
C ALA A 62 -5.76 -20.99 -6.36
N GLY A 63 -5.27 -20.67 -5.17
CA GLY A 63 -4.69 -21.61 -4.22
C GLY A 63 -3.25 -22.03 -4.57
N ARG A 64 -2.60 -21.40 -5.55
CA ARG A 64 -1.21 -21.69 -5.90
C ARG A 64 -0.27 -20.96 -4.96
N LEU A 65 0.74 -21.64 -4.47
CA LEU A 65 1.72 -21.04 -3.57
C LEU A 65 2.63 -20.05 -4.30
N VAL A 66 2.66 -18.84 -3.80
CA VAL A 66 3.55 -17.76 -4.24
C VAL A 66 4.58 -17.49 -3.16
N THR A 67 5.84 -17.42 -3.55
CA THR A 67 6.95 -17.12 -2.64
C THR A 67 7.65 -15.83 -3.06
N LEU A 68 8.09 -15.03 -2.08
CA LEU A 68 8.84 -13.82 -2.35
C LEU A 68 10.13 -14.13 -3.13
N ASP A 69 10.85 -15.18 -2.74
CA ASP A 69 12.12 -15.54 -3.38
C ASP A 69 11.95 -15.79 -4.89
N ARG A 70 10.93 -16.56 -5.28
CA ARG A 70 10.66 -16.81 -6.71
C ARG A 70 10.29 -15.53 -7.48
N MET A 71 9.59 -14.61 -6.83
CA MET A 71 9.28 -13.32 -7.46
C MET A 71 10.55 -12.49 -7.65
N LEU A 72 11.45 -12.48 -6.68
CA LEU A 72 12.72 -11.76 -6.71
C LEU A 72 13.70 -12.32 -7.75
N ASP A 73 13.62 -13.62 -8.10
CA ASP A 73 14.42 -14.21 -9.19
C ASP A 73 14.16 -13.52 -10.54
N THR A 74 12.99 -12.92 -10.72
CA THR A 74 12.61 -12.23 -11.96
C THR A 74 12.98 -10.75 -11.95
N GLY A 75 13.00 -10.13 -10.78
CA GLY A 75 13.30 -8.71 -10.62
C GLY A 75 12.73 -8.09 -9.35
N PRO A 76 12.73 -6.78 -9.23
CA PRO A 76 12.17 -6.08 -8.06
C PRO A 76 10.69 -6.42 -7.84
N VAL A 77 10.27 -6.44 -6.57
CA VAL A 77 8.89 -6.74 -6.18
C VAL A 77 8.30 -5.57 -5.40
N VAL A 78 7.16 -5.09 -5.84
CA VAL A 78 6.34 -4.13 -5.10
C VAL A 78 5.27 -4.91 -4.34
N ILE A 79 5.23 -4.75 -3.02
CA ILE A 79 4.26 -5.42 -2.15
C ILE A 79 3.29 -4.36 -1.63
N SER A 80 2.01 -4.53 -1.95
CA SER A 80 0.93 -3.66 -1.46
C SER A 80 0.12 -4.40 -0.40
N PHE A 81 0.04 -3.84 0.80
CA PHE A 81 -0.76 -4.39 1.89
C PHE A 81 -2.14 -3.75 1.92
N ASN A 82 -3.17 -4.57 1.77
CA ASN A 82 -4.55 -4.14 1.73
C ASN A 82 -5.32 -4.52 2.98
N ARG A 83 -6.23 -3.65 3.40
CA ARG A 83 -7.11 -3.88 4.55
C ARG A 83 -8.28 -4.80 4.21
N GLY A 84 -8.68 -4.83 2.94
CA GLY A 84 -9.77 -5.65 2.44
C GLY A 84 -10.55 -4.97 1.31
N HIS A 85 -11.37 -5.74 0.61
CA HIS A 85 -12.18 -5.27 -0.52
C HIS A 85 -13.20 -4.18 -0.16
N TRP A 86 -13.51 -4.00 1.10
CA TRP A 86 -14.42 -2.98 1.63
C TRP A 86 -13.76 -1.61 1.82
N CYS A 87 -12.43 -1.52 1.69
CA CYS A 87 -11.67 -0.31 1.96
C CYS A 87 -11.52 0.55 0.69
N PRO A 88 -12.14 1.73 0.61
CA PRO A 88 -12.06 2.57 -0.59
C PRO A 88 -10.64 3.06 -0.88
N PHE A 89 -9.82 3.27 0.14
CA PHE A 89 -8.40 3.64 -0.04
C PHE A 89 -7.61 2.52 -0.70
N CYS A 90 -7.87 1.27 -0.34
CA CYS A 90 -7.24 0.11 -0.96
C CYS A 90 -7.62 -0.02 -2.43
N TRP A 91 -8.88 0.23 -2.77
CA TRP A 91 -9.34 0.25 -4.17
C TRP A 91 -8.60 1.29 -5.00
N ILE A 92 -8.47 2.52 -4.49
CA ILE A 92 -7.76 3.61 -5.16
C ILE A 92 -6.30 3.21 -5.40
N GLU A 93 -5.65 2.62 -4.41
CA GLU A 93 -4.27 2.15 -4.53
C GLU A 93 -4.14 1.04 -5.57
N LEU A 94 -5.00 0.02 -5.51
CA LEU A 94 -4.99 -1.09 -6.46
C LEU A 94 -5.23 -0.65 -7.89
N GLU A 95 -6.17 0.26 -8.13
CA GLU A 95 -6.40 0.83 -9.46
C GLU A 95 -5.17 1.61 -9.96
N THR A 96 -4.53 2.37 -9.06
CA THR A 96 -3.31 3.11 -9.39
C THR A 96 -2.17 2.17 -9.77
N LEU A 97 -1.96 1.11 -8.98
CA LEU A 97 -0.95 0.10 -9.26
C LEU A 97 -1.24 -0.68 -10.55
N ALA A 98 -2.50 -1.04 -10.78
CA ALA A 98 -2.91 -1.72 -12.01
C ALA A 98 -2.65 -0.84 -13.25
N ALA A 99 -2.96 0.44 -13.19
CA ALA A 99 -2.68 1.38 -14.28
C ALA A 99 -1.16 1.55 -14.53
N ALA A 100 -0.33 1.43 -13.49
CA ALA A 100 1.12 1.53 -13.59
C ALA A 100 1.81 0.21 -13.99
N GLN A 101 1.08 -0.90 -14.03
CA GLN A 101 1.65 -2.22 -14.29
C GLN A 101 2.54 -2.29 -15.55
N PRO A 102 2.19 -1.70 -16.70
CA PRO A 102 3.06 -1.73 -17.88
C PRO A 102 4.42 -1.08 -17.64
N GLU A 103 4.48 -0.05 -16.80
CA GLU A 103 5.74 0.63 -16.43
C GLU A 103 6.62 -0.27 -15.55
N PHE A 104 6.01 -0.95 -14.59
CA PHE A 104 6.72 -1.93 -13.77
C PHE A 104 7.22 -3.11 -14.60
N ALA A 105 6.41 -3.63 -15.51
CA ALA A 105 6.78 -4.72 -16.40
C ALA A 105 7.99 -4.37 -17.28
N ARG A 106 8.06 -3.14 -17.81
CA ARG A 106 9.23 -2.68 -18.57
C ARG A 106 10.53 -2.68 -17.77
N ARG A 107 10.44 -2.64 -16.45
CA ARG A 107 11.59 -2.71 -15.51
C ARG A 107 11.78 -4.08 -14.89
N SER A 108 11.11 -5.10 -15.44
CA SER A 108 11.09 -6.47 -14.89
C SER A 108 10.62 -6.53 -13.43
N ALA A 109 9.85 -5.54 -12.99
CA ALA A 109 9.31 -5.50 -11.65
C ALA A 109 7.91 -6.15 -11.59
N SER A 110 7.66 -6.86 -10.50
CA SER A 110 6.37 -7.50 -10.20
C SER A 110 5.61 -6.71 -9.14
N ILE A 111 4.28 -6.76 -9.20
CA ILE A 111 3.40 -6.22 -8.16
C ILE A 111 2.62 -7.38 -7.56
N VAL A 112 2.57 -7.43 -6.23
CA VAL A 112 1.74 -8.36 -5.48
C VAL A 112 0.94 -7.62 -4.41
N SER A 113 -0.31 -8.02 -4.24
CA SER A 113 -1.23 -7.41 -3.30
C SER A 113 -2.12 -8.49 -2.65
#